data_009b62eefae57518f2dea5c9024e9aea
#
_entry.id   009b62eefae57518f2dea5c9024e9aea
#
_cell.length_a   1.000
_cell.length_b   1.000
_cell.length_c   1.000
_cell.angle_alpha   90.00
_cell.angle_beta   90.00
_cell.angle_gamma   90.00
#
_symmetry.space_group_name_H-M   'P 1'
#
loop_
_entity.id
_entity.type
_entity.pdbx_description
1 polymer ?
#
loop_
_entity_poly.entity_id
_entity_poly.type
_entity_poly.pdbx_seq_one_letter_code
_entity_poly.pdbx_strand_id
1 'polypeptide(L)'
;IQSACEAAVEDGWMCDQEYGGIKFGRVIKDIDGFSVDVVHMADVVGPHHRHPKGEIDLIMPIEGEAKFDNHGAGWFVYGPDTAHNPTVTDGAALVLYLLPGGEIEFTGQ
;
A
#
# COMPACT_ATOMS: atom_id res chain seq x y z
N ILE A 1 2.87 -9.94 10.97
CA ILE A 1 3.07 -8.64 10.28
C ILE A 1 1.85 -7.74 10.45
N GLN A 2 0.66 -8.26 10.19
CA GLN A 2 -0.56 -7.45 10.30
C GLN A 2 -0.74 -6.83 11.69
N SER A 3 -0.61 -7.62 12.75
CA SER A 3 -0.76 -7.13 14.12
C SER A 3 0.24 -6.02 14.45
N ALA A 4 1.48 -6.16 13.99
CA ALA A 4 2.51 -5.14 14.22
C ALA A 4 2.17 -3.85 13.47
N CYS A 5 1.65 -3.94 12.25
CA CYS A 5 1.26 -2.78 11.46
C CYS A 5 0.06 -2.07 12.08
N GLU A 6 -0.96 -2.82 12.53
CA GLU A 6 -2.12 -2.23 13.19
C GLU A 6 -1.72 -1.49 14.46
N ALA A 7 -0.85 -2.08 15.28
CA ALA A 7 -0.35 -1.43 16.49
C ALA A 7 0.45 -0.16 16.19
N ALA A 8 1.28 -0.19 15.13
CA ALA A 8 2.08 0.95 14.73
C ALA A 8 1.23 2.12 14.23
N VAL A 9 0.13 1.82 13.53
CA VAL A 9 -0.81 2.86 13.08
C VAL A 9 -1.53 3.49 14.27
N GLU A 10 -1.96 2.69 15.24
CA GLU A 10 -2.59 3.19 16.46
C GLU A 10 -1.62 4.05 17.28
N ASP A 11 -0.34 3.69 17.32
CA ASP A 11 0.69 4.44 18.04
C ASP A 11 1.09 5.73 17.30
N GLY A 12 0.61 5.93 16.08
CA GLY A 12 0.76 7.17 15.35
C GLY A 12 2.07 7.38 14.61
N TRP A 13 2.97 6.38 14.57
CA TRP A 13 4.23 6.52 13.86
C TRP A 13 4.22 5.93 12.45
N MET A 14 3.27 5.03 12.16
CA MET A 14 3.09 4.46 10.83
C MET A 14 1.90 5.14 10.15
N CYS A 15 1.97 5.35 8.83
CA CYS A 15 0.91 6.06 8.09
C CYS A 15 0.67 7.45 8.67
N ASP A 16 1.72 8.18 8.94
CA ASP A 16 1.67 9.49 9.57
C ASP A 16 1.38 10.64 8.61
N GLN A 17 1.27 10.36 7.31
CA GLN A 17 0.90 11.32 6.29
C GLN A 17 -0.46 10.97 5.72
N GLU A 18 -1.19 11.98 5.23
CA GLU A 18 -2.53 11.76 4.67
C GLU A 18 -2.73 12.59 3.42
N TYR A 19 -3.37 11.98 2.41
CA TYR A 19 -3.76 12.66 1.18
C TYR A 19 -4.99 11.96 0.59
N GLY A 20 -6.06 12.74 0.32
CA GLY A 20 -7.25 12.23 -0.35
C GLY A 20 -7.95 11.08 0.37
N GLY A 21 -7.91 11.06 1.71
CA GLY A 21 -8.53 10.00 2.50
C GLY A 21 -7.65 8.77 2.68
N ILE A 22 -6.41 8.82 2.18
CA ILE A 22 -5.44 7.73 2.30
C ILE A 22 -4.36 8.16 3.28
N LYS A 23 -4.09 7.32 4.28
CA LYS A 23 -2.97 7.52 5.20
C LYS A 23 -1.81 6.66 4.74
N PHE A 24 -0.61 7.23 4.72
CA PHE A 24 0.55 6.53 4.18
C PHE A 24 1.84 6.97 4.87
N GLY A 25 2.89 6.18 4.67
CA GLY A 25 4.22 6.51 5.14
C GLY A 25 5.25 5.50 4.67
N ARG A 26 6.47 5.96 4.42
CA ARG A 26 7.59 5.08 4.11
C ARG A 26 8.24 4.66 5.42
N VAL A 27 8.16 3.37 5.72
CA VAL A 27 8.66 2.79 6.97
C VAL A 27 10.16 2.56 6.90
N ILE A 28 10.62 1.99 5.78
CA ILE A 28 12.04 1.69 5.55
C ILE A 28 12.40 2.18 4.16
N LYS A 29 13.46 3.00 4.06
CA LYS A 29 13.88 3.56 2.78
C LYS A 29 14.60 2.54 1.90
N ASP A 30 15.35 1.64 2.51
CA ASP A 30 16.11 0.62 1.78
C ASP A 30 16.37 -0.58 2.69
N ILE A 31 15.89 -1.74 2.26
CA ILE A 31 16.23 -3.03 2.85
C ILE A 31 16.41 -4.01 1.70
N ASP A 32 17.66 -4.46 1.51
CA ASP A 32 18.04 -5.38 0.42
C ASP A 32 17.57 -4.89 -0.96
N GLY A 33 17.63 -3.58 -1.20
CA GLY A 33 17.23 -2.96 -2.47
C GLY A 33 15.76 -2.64 -2.61
N PHE A 34 14.96 -2.81 -1.54
CA PHE A 34 13.52 -2.48 -1.54
C PHE A 34 13.22 -1.38 -0.53
N SER A 35 12.22 -0.56 -0.83
CA SER A 35 11.60 0.26 0.21
C SER A 35 10.40 -0.46 0.79
N VAL A 36 10.03 -0.13 2.02
CA VAL A 36 8.82 -0.64 2.67
C VAL A 36 7.90 0.54 2.97
N ASP A 37 6.78 0.57 2.28
CA ASP A 37 5.76 1.62 2.44
C ASP A 37 4.47 0.95 2.95
N VAL A 38 3.75 1.62 3.84
CA VAL A 38 2.46 1.13 4.33
C VAL A 38 1.39 2.18 4.10
N VAL A 39 0.24 1.73 3.59
CA VAL A 39 -0.88 2.60 3.24
C VAL A 39 -2.14 2.08 3.92
N HIS A 40 -2.91 2.99 4.52
CA HIS A 40 -4.24 2.71 5.08
C HIS A 40 -5.29 3.26 4.13
N MET A 41 -6.17 2.39 3.64
CA MET A 41 -7.22 2.76 2.69
C MET A 41 -8.56 2.17 3.12
N ALA A 42 -9.64 2.96 3.01
CA ALA A 42 -10.99 2.53 3.36
C ALA A 42 -11.95 2.99 2.25
N ASP A 43 -12.47 2.05 1.46
CA ASP A 43 -13.40 2.32 0.35
C ASP A 43 -12.98 3.54 -0.48
N VAL A 44 -11.75 3.52 -0.98
CA VAL A 44 -11.16 4.67 -1.65
C VAL A 44 -10.35 4.24 -2.87
N VAL A 45 -10.31 5.14 -3.88
CA VAL A 45 -9.46 4.99 -5.06
C VAL A 45 -8.28 5.95 -4.91
N GLY A 46 -7.07 5.41 -4.94
CA GLY A 46 -5.86 6.20 -4.84
C GLY A 46 -5.44 6.80 -6.18
N PRO A 47 -4.41 7.67 -6.16
CA PRO A 47 -3.91 8.30 -7.38
C PRO A 47 -3.26 7.28 -8.30
N HIS A 48 -3.43 7.49 -9.60
CA HIS A 48 -2.81 6.61 -10.60
C HIS A 48 -1.29 6.68 -10.51
N HIS A 49 -0.65 5.53 -10.48
CA HIS A 49 0.81 5.46 -10.44
C HIS A 49 1.33 4.27 -11.24
N ARG A 50 2.59 4.34 -11.59
CA ARG A 50 3.31 3.32 -12.33
C ARG A 50 4.45 2.76 -11.46
N HIS A 51 4.68 1.46 -11.59
CA HIS A 51 5.77 0.77 -10.89
C HIS A 51 6.88 0.46 -11.91
N PRO A 52 7.93 1.30 -12.03
CA PRO A 52 8.97 1.05 -13.04
C PRO A 52 9.65 -0.30 -12.89
N LYS A 53 9.83 -0.77 -11.66
CA LYS A 53 10.47 -2.05 -11.37
C LYS A 53 9.53 -3.08 -10.75
N GLY A 54 8.22 -2.80 -10.77
CA GLY A 54 7.22 -3.67 -10.17
C GLY A 54 6.94 -3.34 -8.71
N GLU A 55 6.08 -4.14 -8.09
CA GLU A 55 5.64 -3.94 -6.71
C GLU A 55 5.19 -5.26 -6.12
N ILE A 56 5.55 -5.50 -4.86
CA ILE A 56 5.07 -6.66 -4.11
C ILE A 56 4.23 -6.13 -2.95
N ASP A 57 2.97 -6.55 -2.87
CA ASP A 57 2.02 -6.04 -1.89
C ASP A 57 1.57 -7.13 -0.93
N LEU A 58 1.53 -6.80 0.36
CA LEU A 58 0.85 -7.61 1.36
C LEU A 58 -0.45 -6.90 1.74
N ILE A 59 -1.58 -7.53 1.41
CA ILE A 59 -2.91 -6.98 1.66
C ILE A 59 -3.40 -7.48 3.01
N MET A 60 -3.70 -6.54 3.93
CA MET A 60 -4.08 -6.84 5.31
C MET A 60 -5.44 -6.19 5.62
N PRO A 61 -6.56 -6.88 5.35
CA PRO A 61 -7.89 -6.34 5.68
C PRO A 61 -8.03 -6.13 7.18
N ILE A 62 -8.55 -4.97 7.58
CA ILE A 62 -8.76 -4.63 9.00
C ILE A 62 -10.23 -4.38 9.34
N GLU A 63 -11.07 -4.09 8.35
CA GLU A 63 -12.51 -3.93 8.51
C GLU A 63 -13.24 -4.55 7.33
N GLY A 64 -14.30 -5.32 7.62
CA GLY A 64 -15.11 -5.96 6.60
C GLY A 64 -14.34 -7.01 5.81
N GLU A 65 -14.73 -7.22 4.57
CA GLU A 65 -14.06 -8.14 3.64
C GLU A 65 -13.27 -7.35 2.60
N ALA A 66 -12.48 -6.40 3.07
CA ALA A 66 -11.76 -5.47 2.21
C ALA A 66 -10.90 -6.17 1.16
N LYS A 67 -10.90 -5.59 -0.03
CA LYS A 67 -10.10 -6.06 -1.16
C LYS A 67 -9.31 -4.91 -1.74
N PHE A 68 -8.09 -5.19 -2.15
CA PHE A 68 -7.22 -4.25 -2.84
C PHE A 68 -7.14 -4.66 -4.31
N ASP A 69 -7.63 -3.81 -5.23
CA ASP A 69 -7.73 -4.11 -6.67
C ASP A 69 -8.42 -5.47 -6.92
N ASN A 70 -9.49 -5.75 -6.16
CA ASN A 70 -10.26 -7.00 -6.17
C ASN A 70 -9.53 -8.22 -5.61
N HIS A 71 -8.39 -8.03 -4.93
CA HIS A 71 -7.65 -9.11 -4.26
C HIS A 71 -7.88 -9.05 -2.75
N GLY A 72 -8.18 -10.19 -2.15
CA GLY A 72 -8.32 -10.32 -0.71
C GLY A 72 -6.99 -10.40 0.01
N ALA A 73 -7.01 -10.83 1.27
CA ALA A 73 -5.82 -10.94 2.11
C ALA A 73 -4.73 -11.78 1.47
N GLY A 74 -3.47 -11.40 1.67
CA GLY A 74 -2.31 -12.13 1.21
C GLY A 74 -1.39 -11.30 0.33
N TRP A 75 -0.44 -11.98 -0.28
CA TRP A 75 0.56 -11.36 -1.15
C TRP A 75 0.08 -11.28 -2.60
N PHE A 76 0.36 -10.16 -3.26
CA PHE A 76 0.11 -9.98 -4.69
C PHE A 76 1.28 -9.25 -5.32
N VAL A 77 1.67 -9.65 -6.55
CA VAL A 77 2.83 -9.09 -7.24
C VAL A 77 2.40 -8.40 -8.53
N TYR A 78 2.83 -7.14 -8.69
CA TYR A 78 2.72 -6.41 -9.95
C TYR A 78 4.09 -6.47 -10.65
N GLY A 79 4.10 -6.84 -11.92
CA GLY A 79 5.33 -6.91 -12.70
C GLY A 79 5.92 -5.53 -13.00
N PRO A 80 7.17 -5.49 -13.52
CA PRO A 80 7.79 -4.22 -13.90
C PRO A 80 6.97 -3.46 -14.93
N ASP A 81 6.98 -2.14 -14.82
CA ASP A 81 6.32 -1.24 -15.76
C ASP A 81 4.80 -1.37 -15.80
N THR A 82 4.19 -1.79 -14.69
CA THR A 82 2.74 -1.82 -14.54
C THR A 82 2.22 -0.54 -13.91
N ALA A 83 0.97 -0.20 -14.19
CA ALA A 83 0.33 1.00 -13.65
C ALA A 83 -1.11 0.71 -13.25
N HIS A 84 -1.59 1.41 -12.21
CA HIS A 84 -2.99 1.28 -11.77
C HIS A 84 -3.41 2.45 -10.88
N ASN A 85 -4.72 2.52 -10.61
CA ASN A 85 -5.26 3.33 -9.52
C ASN A 85 -5.50 2.37 -8.35
N PRO A 86 -4.69 2.41 -7.29
CA PRO A 86 -4.88 1.49 -6.17
C PRO A 86 -6.24 1.73 -5.53
N THR A 87 -7.02 0.66 -5.34
CA THR A 87 -8.41 0.77 -4.90
C THR A 87 -8.70 -0.25 -3.82
N VAL A 88 -9.23 0.21 -2.68
CA VAL A 88 -9.74 -0.67 -1.62
C VAL A 88 -11.25 -0.56 -1.61
N THR A 89 -11.92 -1.73 -1.62
CA THR A 89 -13.37 -1.85 -1.60
C THR A 89 -13.82 -2.76 -0.46
N ASP A 90 -15.09 -2.68 -0.09
CA ASP A 90 -15.75 -3.56 0.90
C ASP A 90 -15.17 -3.49 2.31
N GLY A 91 -14.60 -2.36 2.68
CA GLY A 91 -14.06 -2.15 4.02
C GLY A 91 -12.78 -1.34 4.03
N ALA A 92 -11.92 -1.63 4.99
CA ALA A 92 -10.63 -0.96 5.13
C ALA A 92 -9.49 -1.98 5.18
N ALA A 93 -8.33 -1.61 4.65
CA ALA A 93 -7.16 -2.46 4.64
C ALA A 93 -5.88 -1.64 4.83
N LEU A 94 -4.88 -2.28 5.42
CA LEU A 94 -3.49 -1.83 5.36
C LEU A 94 -2.83 -2.60 4.23
N VAL A 95 -2.08 -1.91 3.40
CA VAL A 95 -1.32 -2.54 2.31
C VAL A 95 0.15 -2.17 2.49
N LEU A 96 0.98 -3.20 2.64
CA LEU A 96 2.43 -3.02 2.75
C LEU A 96 3.03 -3.21 1.36
N TYR A 97 3.75 -2.21 0.89
CA TYR A 97 4.38 -2.23 -0.42
C TYR A 97 5.88 -2.47 -0.31
N LEU A 98 6.39 -3.43 -1.07
CA LEU A 98 7.82 -3.59 -1.29
C LEU A 98 8.12 -3.08 -2.69
N LEU A 99 8.83 -1.97 -2.77
CA LEU A 99 9.16 -1.32 -4.04
C LEU A 99 10.65 -1.46 -4.35
N PRO A 100 11.03 -2.18 -5.41
CA PRO A 100 12.43 -2.27 -5.80
C PRO A 100 13.02 -0.87 -6.06
N GLY A 101 14.11 -0.55 -5.36
CA GLY A 101 14.74 0.77 -5.43
C GLY A 101 13.87 1.91 -4.92
N GLY A 102 12.73 1.62 -4.29
CA GLY A 102 11.78 2.63 -3.85
C GLY A 102 11.09 3.35 -5.00
N GLU A 103 11.07 2.78 -6.19
CA GLU A 103 10.60 3.45 -7.40
C GLU A 103 9.09 3.33 -7.58
N ILE A 104 8.43 4.47 -7.55
CA ILE A 104 7.02 4.61 -7.87
C ILE A 104 6.85 5.96 -8.57
N GLU A 105 6.03 6.00 -9.61
CA GLU A 105 5.82 7.20 -10.41
C GLU A 105 4.34 7.55 -10.44
N PHE A 106 3.98 8.70 -9.87
CA PHE A 106 2.62 9.19 -9.93
C PHE A 106 2.39 9.89 -11.26
N THR A 107 1.43 9.41 -12.05
CA THR A 107 1.24 9.86 -13.43
C THR A 107 0.31 11.06 -13.58
N GLY A 108 -0.49 11.36 -12.56
CA GLY A 108 -1.44 12.45 -12.62
C GLY A 108 -2.72 12.15 -13.41
N GLN A 109 -2.97 10.90 -13.70
CA GLN A 109 -4.16 10.49 -14.45
C GLN A 109 -5.33 10.07 -13.54
#